data_353b2a10045c3e1a6b2022298a825818
#
_entry.id   353b2a10045c3e1a6b2022298a825818
#
_cell.length_a   1.000
_cell.length_b   1.000
_cell.length_c   1.000
_cell.angle_alpha   90.00
_cell.angle_beta   90.00
_cell.angle_gamma   90.00
#
_symmetry.space_group_name_H-M   'P 1'
#
loop_
_entity.id
_entity.type
_entity.pdbx_description
1 polymer ?
#
loop_
_entity_poly.entity_id
_entity_poly.type
_entity_poly.pdbx_seq_one_letter_code
_entity_poly.pdbx_strand_id
1 'polypeptide(L)'
;LLGRVDASPLARVTSLGGTVEGRDLDLVTVGTPGAGKKSLWVIARQHPGETMAEWFVEGMLERLLDAADPIARRLLERAVVYAVPNMNPDGSVRGNLRTNAAGANLNREWLAPSPERSPEVFHVRAAMQASGVDGFLDVHGDEALPYVFTDGNERLPAFTPRMEALERGFAAALEAANPDFQSVHGYPSNKETKVNLTVASKWVGHTYGGLALTLEMPFKENANLPDDRHGWS
;
A
#
# COMPACT_ATOMS: atom_id res chain seq x y z
N LEU A 1 -8.17 11.44 11.28
CA LEU A 1 -8.66 10.38 10.39
C LEU A 1 -9.27 9.23 11.19
N LEU A 2 -8.48 8.47 11.98
CA LEU A 2 -8.91 7.22 12.62
C LEU A 2 -10.17 7.34 13.48
N GLY A 3 -10.33 8.42 14.24
CA GLY A 3 -11.56 8.65 15.02
C GLY A 3 -12.83 8.83 14.17
N ARG A 4 -12.70 9.39 12.95
CA ARG A 4 -13.83 9.49 12.00
C ARG A 4 -14.14 8.11 11.39
N VAL A 5 -13.09 7.34 11.12
CA VAL A 5 -13.22 5.99 10.55
C VAL A 5 -13.89 5.04 11.54
N ASP A 6 -13.44 5.05 12.79
CA ASP A 6 -13.97 4.17 13.85
C ASP A 6 -15.42 4.48 14.24
N ALA A 7 -15.88 5.73 13.99
CA ALA A 7 -17.27 6.09 14.15
C ALA A 7 -18.21 5.55 13.05
N SER A 8 -17.65 5.02 11.95
CA SER A 8 -18.44 4.47 10.85
C SER A 8 -18.88 3.02 11.12
N PRO A 9 -20.14 2.65 10.88
CA PRO A 9 -20.59 1.26 11.01
C PRO A 9 -19.98 0.32 9.94
N LEU A 10 -19.31 0.87 8.93
CA LEU A 10 -18.67 0.11 7.85
C LEU A 10 -17.22 -0.25 8.15
N ALA A 11 -16.63 0.35 9.18
CA ALA A 11 -15.22 0.17 9.48
C ALA A 11 -14.97 -0.15 10.95
N ARG A 12 -13.77 -0.66 11.22
CA ARG A 12 -13.25 -0.90 12.57
C ARG A 12 -11.76 -0.58 12.58
N VAL A 13 -11.31 0.13 13.61
CA VAL A 13 -9.90 0.36 13.89
C VAL A 13 -9.43 -0.59 14.99
N THR A 14 -8.30 -1.26 14.78
CA THR A 14 -7.66 -2.13 15.78
C THR A 14 -6.15 -1.95 15.76
N SER A 15 -5.50 -2.02 16.91
CA SER A 15 -4.04 -2.08 16.97
C SER A 15 -3.56 -3.48 16.62
N LEU A 16 -2.57 -3.59 15.72
CA LEU A 16 -1.88 -4.85 15.41
C LEU A 16 -0.79 -5.17 16.41
N GLY A 17 -0.31 -4.18 17.14
CA GLY A 17 0.77 -4.29 18.13
C GLY A 17 1.53 -2.97 18.26
N GLY A 18 2.57 -2.98 19.09
CA GLY A 18 3.42 -1.81 19.31
C GLY A 18 4.55 -1.70 18.29
N THR A 19 4.87 -0.46 17.92
CA THR A 19 6.12 -0.13 17.22
C THR A 19 7.33 -0.21 18.14
N VAL A 20 8.54 0.10 17.66
CA VAL A 20 9.77 0.11 18.48
C VAL A 20 9.64 1.02 19.71
N GLU A 21 8.95 2.15 19.60
CA GLU A 21 8.69 3.09 20.71
C GLU A 21 7.34 2.88 21.40
N GLY A 22 6.63 1.81 21.07
CA GLY A 22 5.37 1.42 21.72
C GLY A 22 4.15 2.21 21.25
N ARG A 23 4.21 2.87 20.08
CA ARG A 23 3.01 3.45 19.45
C ARG A 23 2.17 2.35 18.82
N ASP A 24 0.86 2.54 18.79
CA ASP A 24 -0.03 1.61 18.09
C ASP A 24 0.26 1.57 16.59
N LEU A 25 0.27 0.37 16.04
CA LEU A 25 0.23 0.13 14.60
C LEU A 25 -1.22 -0.15 14.22
N ASP A 26 -1.89 0.86 13.71
CA ASP A 26 -3.33 0.82 13.45
C ASP A 26 -3.67 0.09 12.16
N LEU A 27 -4.61 -0.84 12.26
CA LEU A 27 -5.27 -1.50 11.13
C LEU A 27 -6.71 -1.00 11.04
N VAL A 28 -7.07 -0.45 9.89
CA VAL A 28 -8.45 -0.16 9.51
C VAL A 28 -8.99 -1.33 8.69
N THR A 29 -10.07 -1.94 9.16
CA THR A 29 -10.83 -2.95 8.40
C THR A 29 -12.11 -2.32 7.91
N VAL A 30 -12.32 -2.26 6.59
CA VAL A 30 -13.56 -1.76 5.98
C VAL A 30 -14.33 -2.92 5.36
N GLY A 31 -15.60 -3.04 5.74
CA GLY A 31 -16.47 -4.16 5.41
C GLY A 31 -16.35 -5.32 6.39
N THR A 32 -17.22 -6.32 6.23
CA THR A 32 -17.27 -7.49 7.11
C THR A 32 -16.70 -8.70 6.40
N PRO A 33 -15.71 -9.40 7.00
CA PRO A 33 -15.21 -10.67 6.47
C PRO A 33 -16.35 -11.69 6.30
N GLY A 34 -16.28 -12.48 5.24
CA GLY A 34 -17.30 -13.48 4.95
C GLY A 34 -16.89 -14.42 3.84
N ALA A 35 -17.58 -15.56 3.74
CA ALA A 35 -17.31 -16.57 2.73
C ALA A 35 -17.39 -15.97 1.31
N GLY A 36 -16.38 -16.23 0.49
CA GLY A 36 -16.29 -15.77 -0.89
C GLY A 36 -15.84 -14.32 -1.09
N LYS A 37 -15.66 -13.54 -0.02
CA LYS A 37 -15.10 -12.20 -0.12
C LYS A 37 -13.57 -12.23 -0.27
N LYS A 38 -13.06 -11.28 -1.03
CA LYS A 38 -11.62 -11.09 -1.25
C LYS A 38 -11.00 -10.26 -0.14
N SER A 39 -9.78 -10.61 0.25
CA SER A 39 -8.96 -9.83 1.19
C SER A 39 -8.07 -8.87 0.40
N LEU A 40 -8.35 -7.58 0.46
CA LEU A 40 -7.57 -6.53 -0.19
C LEU A 40 -6.80 -5.75 0.86
N TRP A 41 -5.49 -5.72 0.72
CA TRP A 41 -4.59 -5.03 1.63
C TRP A 41 -4.00 -3.78 1.00
N VAL A 42 -4.00 -2.69 1.75
CA VAL A 42 -3.34 -1.44 1.39
C VAL A 42 -2.46 -1.02 2.57
N ILE A 43 -1.19 -0.86 2.35
CA ILE A 43 -0.28 -0.29 3.34
C ILE A 43 0.32 1.00 2.79
N ALA A 44 0.64 1.93 3.67
CA ALA A 44 1.17 3.23 3.27
C ALA A 44 2.26 3.72 4.22
N ARG A 45 3.11 4.59 3.71
CA ARG A 45 4.08 5.34 4.50
C ARG A 45 5.06 4.44 5.27
N GLN A 46 5.57 3.37 4.62
CA GLN A 46 6.70 2.60 5.14
C GLN A 46 7.92 3.51 5.34
N HIS A 47 8.10 4.49 4.43
CA HIS A 47 9.07 5.55 4.55
C HIS A 47 8.37 6.82 5.07
N PRO A 48 8.76 7.32 6.26
CA PRO A 48 8.04 8.43 6.92
C PRO A 48 8.00 9.73 6.12
N GLY A 49 9.03 10.00 5.30
CA GLY A 49 9.10 11.19 4.45
C GLY A 49 8.09 11.22 3.31
N GLU A 50 7.51 10.07 2.94
CA GLU A 50 6.56 9.92 1.84
C GLU A 50 5.12 10.21 2.32
N THR A 51 4.85 11.47 2.71
CA THR A 51 3.59 11.87 3.35
C THR A 51 2.37 11.71 2.44
N MET A 52 2.54 11.81 1.11
CA MET A 52 1.47 11.61 0.12
C MET A 52 0.81 10.24 0.22
N ALA A 53 1.55 9.22 0.68
CA ALA A 53 1.02 7.87 0.85
C ALA A 53 -0.11 7.81 1.89
N GLU A 54 -0.01 8.58 2.97
CA GLU A 54 -1.04 8.65 4.01
C GLU A 54 -2.26 9.46 3.53
N TRP A 55 -2.05 10.53 2.76
CA TRP A 55 -3.12 11.28 2.10
C TRP A 55 -3.91 10.43 1.10
N PHE A 56 -3.21 9.59 0.34
CA PHE A 56 -3.87 8.61 -0.54
C PHE A 56 -4.83 7.70 0.25
N VAL A 57 -4.37 7.15 1.37
CA VAL A 57 -5.20 6.26 2.19
C VAL A 57 -6.36 7.02 2.83
N GLU A 58 -6.17 8.27 3.25
CA GLU A 58 -7.27 9.10 3.75
C GLU A 58 -8.38 9.26 2.69
N GLY A 59 -8.02 9.68 1.46
CA GLY A 59 -9.00 9.83 0.38
C GLY A 59 -9.67 8.50 -0.01
N MET A 60 -8.91 7.40 -0.03
CA MET A 60 -9.45 6.06 -0.26
C MET A 60 -10.48 5.68 0.81
N LEU A 61 -10.16 5.88 2.09
CA LEU A 61 -11.05 5.56 3.20
C LEU A 61 -12.30 6.43 3.21
N GLU A 62 -12.17 7.74 2.95
CA GLU A 62 -13.32 8.64 2.84
C GLU A 62 -14.32 8.14 1.78
N ARG A 63 -13.81 7.72 0.62
CA ARG A 63 -14.65 7.18 -0.45
C ARG A 63 -15.26 5.82 -0.10
N LEU A 64 -14.50 4.91 0.51
CA LEU A 64 -14.98 3.59 0.92
C LEU A 64 -16.08 3.66 1.98
N LEU A 65 -16.07 4.70 2.81
CA LEU A 65 -17.04 4.92 3.89
C LEU A 65 -18.24 5.74 3.45
N ASP A 66 -18.25 6.26 2.22
CA ASP A 66 -19.44 6.93 1.67
C ASP A 66 -20.48 5.89 1.27
N ALA A 67 -21.54 5.78 2.08
CA ALA A 67 -22.66 4.87 1.83
C ALA A 67 -23.45 5.21 0.55
N ALA A 68 -23.29 6.41 -0.01
CA ALA A 68 -23.90 6.82 -1.26
C ALA A 68 -23.07 6.40 -2.50
N ASP A 69 -21.75 6.14 -2.35
CA ASP A 69 -20.91 5.71 -3.48
C ASP A 69 -21.26 4.29 -3.93
N PRO A 70 -21.77 4.11 -5.17
CA PRO A 70 -22.17 2.80 -5.66
C PRO A 70 -20.97 1.86 -5.92
N ILE A 71 -19.79 2.41 -6.18
CA ILE A 71 -18.58 1.64 -6.43
C ILE A 71 -18.07 1.09 -5.11
N ALA A 72 -18.00 1.92 -4.06
CA ALA A 72 -17.61 1.48 -2.72
C ALA A 72 -18.53 0.37 -2.21
N ARG A 73 -19.86 0.54 -2.31
CA ARG A 73 -20.83 -0.49 -1.94
C ARG A 73 -20.58 -1.79 -2.69
N ARG A 74 -20.43 -1.71 -4.02
CA ARG A 74 -20.20 -2.90 -4.86
C ARG A 74 -18.90 -3.62 -4.54
N LEU A 75 -17.84 -2.87 -4.19
CA LEU A 75 -16.58 -3.43 -3.72
C LEU A 75 -16.78 -4.17 -2.40
N LEU A 76 -17.42 -3.55 -1.41
CA LEU A 76 -17.60 -4.11 -0.06
C LEU A 76 -18.58 -5.30 -0.01
N GLU A 77 -19.42 -5.48 -1.02
CA GLU A 77 -20.18 -6.72 -1.21
C GLU A 77 -19.27 -7.92 -1.51
N ARG A 78 -18.11 -7.70 -2.16
CA ARG A 78 -17.23 -8.73 -2.71
C ARG A 78 -15.87 -8.84 -2.02
N ALA A 79 -15.51 -7.81 -1.26
CA ALA A 79 -14.21 -7.72 -0.62
C ALA A 79 -14.29 -7.14 0.79
N VAL A 80 -13.23 -7.35 1.53
CA VAL A 80 -12.88 -6.62 2.76
C VAL A 80 -11.58 -5.89 2.48
N VAL A 81 -11.51 -4.62 2.86
CA VAL A 81 -10.30 -3.82 2.73
C VAL A 81 -9.63 -3.70 4.08
N TYR A 82 -8.38 -4.11 4.14
CA TYR A 82 -7.47 -3.97 5.27
C TYR A 82 -6.47 -2.86 4.94
N ALA A 83 -6.49 -1.76 5.68
CA ALA A 83 -5.60 -0.64 5.44
C ALA A 83 -4.74 -0.34 6.66
N VAL A 84 -3.42 -0.22 6.46
CA VAL A 84 -2.49 0.34 7.45
C VAL A 84 -2.08 1.74 6.96
N PRO A 85 -2.71 2.82 7.46
CA PRO A 85 -2.51 4.17 6.94
C PRO A 85 -1.09 4.68 7.11
N ASN A 86 -0.43 4.29 8.20
CA ASN A 86 0.95 4.66 8.50
C ASN A 86 1.69 3.44 9.04
N MET A 87 2.54 2.85 8.19
CA MET A 87 3.40 1.73 8.56
C MET A 87 4.53 2.10 9.51
N ASN A 88 4.85 3.39 9.64
CA ASN A 88 6.01 3.86 10.39
C ASN A 88 5.68 5.06 11.30
N PRO A 89 4.85 4.83 12.33
CA PRO A 89 4.42 5.91 13.24
C PRO A 89 5.60 6.57 13.97
N ASP A 90 6.57 5.79 14.43
CA ASP A 90 7.76 6.31 15.13
C ASP A 90 8.61 7.19 14.24
N GLY A 91 8.92 6.73 13.04
CA GLY A 91 9.68 7.50 12.07
C GLY A 91 8.94 8.78 11.66
N SER A 92 7.61 8.73 11.55
CA SER A 92 6.78 9.89 11.25
C SER A 92 6.86 10.95 12.35
N VAL A 93 6.78 10.56 13.62
CA VAL A 93 6.92 11.48 14.76
C VAL A 93 8.33 12.06 14.87
N ARG A 94 9.34 11.24 14.57
CA ARG A 94 10.75 11.67 14.61
C ARG A 94 11.17 12.55 13.43
N GLY A 95 10.38 12.60 12.36
CA GLY A 95 10.73 13.28 11.12
C GLY A 95 11.82 12.56 10.34
N ASN A 96 11.90 11.23 10.45
CA ASN A 96 12.83 10.43 9.67
C ASN A 96 12.43 10.47 8.19
N LEU A 97 13.41 10.47 7.29
CA LEU A 97 13.12 10.37 5.87
C LEU A 97 12.63 8.95 5.50
N ARG A 98 13.34 7.90 6.01
CA ARG A 98 13.16 6.56 5.45
C ARG A 98 13.07 5.42 6.48
N THR A 99 13.62 5.58 7.67
CA THR A 99 13.76 4.49 8.63
C THR A 99 12.79 4.60 9.80
N ASN A 100 12.51 3.45 10.46
CA ASN A 100 11.80 3.44 11.73
C ASN A 100 12.72 3.85 12.90
N ALA A 101 12.24 3.77 14.14
CA ALA A 101 12.99 4.15 15.33
C ALA A 101 14.24 3.28 15.60
N ALA A 102 14.28 2.04 15.08
CA ALA A 102 15.44 1.16 15.15
C ALA A 102 16.45 1.37 14.01
N GLY A 103 16.24 2.37 13.14
CA GLY A 103 17.06 2.62 11.96
C GLY A 103 16.85 1.62 10.83
N ALA A 104 15.74 0.85 10.86
CA ALA A 104 15.40 -0.10 9.81
C ALA A 104 14.60 0.56 8.69
N ASN A 105 14.97 0.29 7.43
CA ASN A 105 14.12 0.57 6.28
C ASN A 105 13.06 -0.55 6.19
N LEU A 106 11.81 -0.25 6.55
CA LEU A 106 10.75 -1.25 6.62
C LEU A 106 10.54 -1.98 5.28
N ASN A 107 10.70 -1.29 4.15
CA ASN A 107 10.61 -1.90 2.82
C ASN A 107 11.88 -2.68 2.42
N ARG A 108 12.67 -3.12 3.41
CA ARG A 108 13.78 -4.07 3.27
C ARG A 108 13.72 -5.19 4.33
N GLU A 109 12.68 -5.21 5.14
CA GLU A 109 12.53 -6.17 6.24
C GLU A 109 11.52 -7.30 5.95
N TRP A 110 10.83 -7.27 4.78
CA TRP A 110 9.71 -8.20 4.51
C TRP A 110 10.10 -9.67 4.40
N LEU A 111 11.33 -10.01 4.07
CA LEU A 111 11.76 -11.40 4.01
C LEU A 111 11.88 -12.04 5.41
N ALA A 112 12.42 -11.30 6.37
CA ALA A 112 12.71 -11.81 7.72
C ALA A 112 12.56 -10.70 8.79
N PRO A 113 11.34 -10.17 9.03
CA PRO A 113 11.13 -9.16 10.06
C PRO A 113 11.32 -9.74 11.46
N SER A 114 11.75 -8.91 12.41
CA SER A 114 11.83 -9.28 13.81
C SER A 114 11.07 -8.31 14.72
N PRO A 115 10.57 -8.76 15.89
CA PRO A 115 9.89 -7.88 16.84
C PRO A 115 10.73 -6.72 17.34
N GLU A 116 12.07 -6.87 17.36
CA GLU A 116 12.98 -5.85 17.88
C GLU A 116 13.36 -4.80 16.85
N ARG A 117 13.51 -5.22 15.58
CA ARG A 117 14.04 -4.37 14.53
C ARG A 117 12.96 -3.75 13.63
N SER A 118 11.94 -4.53 13.34
CA SER A 118 10.84 -4.17 12.42
C SER A 118 9.50 -4.74 12.90
N PRO A 119 9.08 -4.42 14.16
CA PRO A 119 7.83 -4.90 14.72
C PRO A 119 6.63 -4.57 13.82
N GLU A 120 6.68 -3.45 13.12
CA GLU A 120 5.64 -2.99 12.20
C GLU A 120 5.40 -4.03 11.09
N VAL A 121 6.46 -4.46 10.42
CA VAL A 121 6.37 -5.48 9.36
C VAL A 121 6.01 -6.84 9.95
N PHE A 122 6.56 -7.17 11.12
CA PHE A 122 6.28 -8.43 11.83
C PHE A 122 4.78 -8.59 12.12
N HIS A 123 4.14 -7.55 12.67
CA HIS A 123 2.71 -7.56 13.00
C HIS A 123 1.82 -7.59 11.76
N VAL A 124 2.13 -6.78 10.75
CA VAL A 124 1.35 -6.75 9.50
C VAL A 124 1.42 -8.09 8.77
N ARG A 125 2.59 -8.73 8.69
CA ARG A 125 2.70 -10.08 8.11
C ARG A 125 1.87 -11.12 8.86
N ALA A 126 1.84 -11.06 10.19
CA ALA A 126 1.01 -11.96 10.99
C ALA A 126 -0.48 -11.76 10.70
N ALA A 127 -0.93 -10.52 10.59
CA ALA A 127 -2.31 -10.20 10.23
C ALA A 127 -2.67 -10.64 8.81
N MET A 128 -1.76 -10.45 7.84
CA MET A 128 -1.93 -10.95 6.46
C MET A 128 -2.04 -12.48 6.41
N GLN A 129 -1.25 -13.19 7.20
CA GLN A 129 -1.34 -14.65 7.30
C GLN A 129 -2.69 -15.12 7.84
N ALA A 130 -3.26 -14.40 8.79
CA ALA A 130 -4.56 -14.72 9.38
C ALA A 130 -5.74 -14.42 8.44
N SER A 131 -5.70 -13.33 7.67
CA SER A 131 -6.79 -12.90 6.79
C SER A 131 -6.70 -13.42 5.36
N GLY A 132 -5.51 -13.86 4.93
CA GLY A 132 -5.17 -14.06 3.53
C GLY A 132 -4.97 -12.73 2.78
N VAL A 133 -4.44 -12.82 1.54
CA VAL A 133 -4.22 -11.68 0.64
C VAL A 133 -4.60 -12.08 -0.78
N ASP A 134 -5.64 -11.49 -1.33
CA ASP A 134 -6.03 -11.64 -2.75
C ASP A 134 -5.52 -10.48 -3.61
N GLY A 135 -5.37 -9.29 -3.01
CA GLY A 135 -4.80 -8.10 -3.63
C GLY A 135 -4.06 -7.25 -2.61
N PHE A 136 -2.95 -6.65 -3.04
CA PHE A 136 -2.07 -5.85 -2.19
C PHE A 136 -1.57 -4.62 -2.91
N LEU A 137 -1.59 -3.48 -2.22
CA LEU A 137 -1.03 -2.22 -2.68
C LEU A 137 -0.14 -1.63 -1.58
N ASP A 138 1.11 -1.38 -1.92
CA ASP A 138 2.09 -0.68 -1.10
C ASP A 138 2.27 0.73 -1.63
N VAL A 139 1.81 1.72 -0.87
CA VAL A 139 1.72 3.11 -1.32
C VAL A 139 2.91 3.91 -0.86
N HIS A 140 3.63 4.46 -1.82
CA HIS A 140 4.90 5.17 -1.67
C HIS A 140 4.93 6.52 -2.37
N GLY A 141 6.06 7.22 -2.22
CA GLY A 141 6.43 8.38 -3.00
C GLY A 141 7.84 8.23 -3.56
N ASP A 142 8.03 8.62 -4.84
CA ASP A 142 9.33 8.58 -5.51
C ASP A 142 9.93 9.99 -5.62
N GLU A 143 11.18 10.14 -5.13
CA GLU A 143 11.88 11.44 -5.15
C GLU A 143 12.44 11.79 -6.54
N ALA A 144 12.59 10.82 -7.44
CA ALA A 144 13.30 10.96 -8.71
C ALA A 144 12.37 11.07 -9.91
N LEU A 145 11.35 10.22 -9.98
CA LEU A 145 10.44 10.14 -11.12
C LEU A 145 9.21 11.02 -10.91
N PRO A 146 8.96 12.00 -11.79
CA PRO A 146 7.82 12.92 -11.69
C PRO A 146 6.54 12.31 -12.28
N TYR A 147 6.21 11.08 -11.90
CA TYR A 147 5.06 10.33 -12.42
C TYR A 147 4.34 9.56 -11.33
N VAL A 148 3.04 9.35 -11.51
CA VAL A 148 2.29 8.33 -10.76
C VAL A 148 2.35 7.04 -11.57
N PHE A 149 2.91 5.96 -10.98
CA PHE A 149 3.09 4.68 -11.66
C PHE A 149 3.03 3.50 -10.68
N THR A 150 2.94 2.29 -11.21
CA THR A 150 3.03 1.06 -10.41
C THR A 150 4.28 0.24 -10.78
N ASP A 151 4.86 -0.42 -9.77
CA ASP A 151 5.91 -1.44 -9.95
C ASP A 151 5.37 -2.82 -9.59
N GLY A 152 5.33 -3.72 -10.57
CA GLY A 152 4.74 -5.06 -10.48
C GLY A 152 5.75 -6.16 -10.16
N ASN A 153 5.34 -7.41 -10.42
CA ASN A 153 6.05 -8.62 -10.04
C ASN A 153 6.61 -9.43 -11.23
N GLU A 154 6.68 -8.86 -12.41
CA GLU A 154 7.11 -9.53 -13.67
C GLU A 154 8.44 -10.29 -13.57
N ARG A 155 9.29 -9.95 -12.60
CA ARG A 155 10.61 -10.58 -12.38
C ARG A 155 10.59 -11.72 -11.37
N LEU A 156 9.44 -11.99 -10.72
CA LEU A 156 9.34 -13.12 -9.80
C LEU A 156 9.50 -14.44 -10.56
N PRO A 157 10.29 -15.41 -10.06
CA PRO A 157 10.38 -16.72 -10.66
C PRO A 157 9.03 -17.44 -10.76
N ALA A 158 8.12 -17.14 -9.86
CA ALA A 158 6.76 -17.69 -9.81
C ALA A 158 5.72 -16.76 -10.48
N PHE A 159 6.14 -15.80 -11.31
CA PHE A 159 5.22 -14.93 -12.03
C PHE A 159 4.41 -15.72 -13.05
N THR A 160 3.11 -15.62 -12.96
CA THR A 160 2.18 -16.41 -13.79
C THR A 160 1.42 -15.52 -14.77
N PRO A 161 0.87 -16.10 -15.87
CA PRO A 161 -0.02 -15.35 -16.77
C PRO A 161 -1.23 -14.74 -16.06
N ARG A 162 -1.71 -15.36 -14.96
CA ARG A 162 -2.77 -14.82 -14.13
C ARG A 162 -2.33 -13.53 -13.40
N MET A 163 -1.14 -13.52 -12.81
CA MET A 163 -0.58 -12.33 -12.15
C MET A 163 -0.41 -11.20 -13.16
N GLU A 164 0.15 -11.50 -14.33
CA GLU A 164 0.31 -10.54 -15.42
C GLU A 164 -1.04 -9.93 -15.84
N ALA A 165 -2.06 -10.75 -16.00
CA ALA A 165 -3.40 -10.27 -16.35
C ALA A 165 -4.02 -9.38 -15.26
N LEU A 166 -3.79 -9.69 -13.97
CA LEU A 166 -4.24 -8.87 -12.85
C LEU A 166 -3.52 -7.52 -12.80
N GLU A 167 -2.20 -7.50 -12.95
CA GLU A 167 -1.39 -6.27 -12.94
C GLU A 167 -1.77 -5.36 -14.10
N ARG A 168 -1.84 -5.89 -15.32
CA ARG A 168 -2.26 -5.12 -16.50
C ARG A 168 -3.71 -4.62 -16.40
N GLY A 169 -4.61 -5.47 -15.88
CA GLY A 169 -6.01 -5.08 -15.68
C GLY A 169 -6.17 -3.97 -14.65
N PHE A 170 -5.40 -4.02 -13.56
CA PHE A 170 -5.39 -2.96 -12.55
C PHE A 170 -4.83 -1.65 -13.11
N ALA A 171 -3.67 -1.69 -13.79
CA ALA A 171 -3.06 -0.51 -14.38
C ALA A 171 -3.99 0.16 -15.41
N ALA A 172 -4.59 -0.62 -16.31
CA ALA A 172 -5.54 -0.11 -17.30
C ALA A 172 -6.80 0.52 -16.67
N ALA A 173 -7.31 -0.08 -15.58
CA ALA A 173 -8.45 0.46 -14.86
C ALA A 173 -8.10 1.77 -14.12
N LEU A 174 -6.90 1.83 -13.53
CA LEU A 174 -6.43 3.02 -12.84
C LEU A 174 -6.16 4.17 -13.82
N GLU A 175 -5.54 3.88 -14.98
CA GLU A 175 -5.31 4.86 -16.05
C GLU A 175 -6.61 5.43 -16.61
N ALA A 176 -7.64 4.58 -16.75
CA ALA A 176 -8.96 5.04 -17.18
C ALA A 176 -9.70 5.87 -16.12
N ALA A 177 -9.40 5.66 -14.84
CA ALA A 177 -10.09 6.31 -13.73
C ALA A 177 -9.39 7.58 -13.22
N ASN A 178 -8.08 7.70 -13.43
CA ASN A 178 -7.27 8.80 -12.90
C ASN A 178 -6.29 9.33 -13.96
N PRO A 179 -6.45 10.58 -14.40
CA PRO A 179 -5.60 11.18 -15.41
C PRO A 179 -4.16 11.43 -14.93
N ASP A 180 -3.91 11.42 -13.62
CA ASP A 180 -2.55 11.55 -13.07
C ASP A 180 -1.72 10.29 -13.25
N PHE A 181 -2.38 9.13 -13.34
CA PHE A 181 -1.70 7.84 -13.51
C PHE A 181 -1.32 7.58 -14.97
N GLN A 182 -0.18 6.92 -15.16
CA GLN A 182 0.26 6.47 -16.48
C GLN A 182 1.06 5.15 -16.37
N SER A 183 1.18 4.41 -17.48
CA SER A 183 1.84 3.10 -17.57
C SER A 183 3.11 3.10 -18.43
N VAL A 184 3.57 4.28 -18.90
CA VAL A 184 4.71 4.40 -19.82
C VAL A 184 6.04 4.56 -19.08
N HIS A 185 6.05 5.38 -18.04
CA HIS A 185 7.23 5.69 -17.23
C HIS A 185 7.15 5.00 -15.88
N GLY A 186 8.28 4.46 -15.43
CA GLY A 186 8.42 3.75 -14.16
C GLY A 186 9.85 3.29 -13.96
N TYR A 187 10.06 2.39 -13.01
CA TYR A 187 11.39 1.84 -12.79
C TYR A 187 11.88 1.03 -13.99
N PRO A 188 13.17 1.13 -14.35
CA PRO A 188 13.71 0.36 -15.46
C PRO A 188 13.52 -1.14 -15.27
N SER A 189 12.99 -1.81 -16.30
CA SER A 189 12.88 -3.26 -16.33
C SER A 189 14.26 -3.88 -16.61
N ASN A 190 15.07 -4.05 -15.56
CA ASN A 190 16.34 -4.78 -15.68
C ASN A 190 16.13 -6.26 -15.39
N LYS A 191 15.99 -7.07 -16.43
CA LYS A 191 15.75 -8.52 -16.35
C LYS A 191 16.89 -9.31 -15.69
N GLU A 192 18.09 -8.74 -15.59
CA GLU A 192 19.26 -9.38 -14.98
C GLU A 192 19.31 -9.23 -13.45
N THR A 193 18.53 -8.31 -12.89
CA THR A 193 18.52 -8.07 -11.44
C THR A 193 17.68 -9.14 -10.74
N LYS A 194 18.29 -9.83 -9.77
CA LYS A 194 17.56 -10.78 -8.91
C LYS A 194 16.44 -10.07 -8.17
N VAL A 195 15.28 -10.74 -8.05
CA VAL A 195 14.15 -10.24 -7.27
C VAL A 195 14.55 -10.06 -5.81
N ASN A 196 14.23 -8.90 -5.26
CA ASN A 196 14.49 -8.59 -3.88
C ASN A 196 13.24 -8.85 -3.03
N LEU A 197 13.13 -10.04 -2.45
CA LEU A 197 12.03 -10.43 -1.57
C LEU A 197 12.02 -9.71 -0.22
N THR A 198 12.96 -8.81 0.04
CA THR A 198 12.89 -7.94 1.23
C THR A 198 11.93 -6.77 1.04
N VAL A 199 11.45 -6.54 -0.19
CA VAL A 199 10.47 -5.51 -0.56
C VAL A 199 9.05 -6.07 -0.40
N ALA A 200 8.13 -5.27 0.13
CA ALA A 200 6.76 -5.66 0.46
C ALA A 200 6.00 -6.30 -0.70
N SER A 201 5.83 -5.56 -1.80
CA SER A 201 5.07 -6.05 -2.96
C SER A 201 5.66 -7.33 -3.57
N LYS A 202 6.99 -7.47 -3.56
CA LYS A 202 7.68 -8.66 -4.07
C LYS A 202 7.47 -9.87 -3.16
N TRP A 203 7.56 -9.66 -1.83
CA TRP A 203 7.30 -10.72 -0.85
C TRP A 203 5.84 -11.19 -0.90
N VAL A 204 4.89 -10.24 -0.95
CA VAL A 204 3.45 -10.56 -1.03
C VAL A 204 3.13 -11.29 -2.33
N GLY A 205 3.60 -10.78 -3.48
CA GLY A 205 3.41 -11.44 -4.78
C GLY A 205 3.98 -12.85 -4.81
N HIS A 206 5.17 -13.06 -4.24
CA HIS A 206 5.79 -14.39 -4.12
C HIS A 206 5.00 -15.34 -3.22
N THR A 207 4.50 -14.81 -2.08
CA THR A 207 3.87 -15.64 -1.04
C THR A 207 2.44 -16.03 -1.37
N TYR A 208 1.66 -15.10 -1.96
CA TYR A 208 0.22 -15.30 -2.18
C TYR A 208 -0.18 -15.49 -3.65
N GLY A 209 0.67 -15.11 -4.61
CA GLY A 209 0.42 -15.32 -6.04
C GLY A 209 -0.77 -14.54 -6.59
N GLY A 210 -1.18 -13.46 -5.91
CA GLY A 210 -2.25 -12.54 -6.30
C GLY A 210 -1.73 -11.26 -6.94
N LEU A 211 -2.61 -10.24 -7.05
CA LEU A 211 -2.20 -8.89 -7.39
C LEU A 211 -1.38 -8.31 -6.23
N ALA A 212 -0.15 -7.88 -6.50
CA ALA A 212 0.68 -7.22 -5.51
C ALA A 212 1.54 -6.14 -6.20
N LEU A 213 1.28 -4.89 -5.89
CA LEU A 213 1.89 -3.74 -6.55
C LEU A 213 2.46 -2.76 -5.53
N THR A 214 3.52 -2.07 -5.92
CA THR A 214 3.90 -0.78 -5.33
C THR A 214 3.28 0.32 -6.18
N LEU A 215 2.61 1.29 -5.55
CA LEU A 215 2.16 2.53 -6.18
C LEU A 215 3.11 3.64 -5.75
N GLU A 216 3.71 4.29 -6.72
CA GLU A 216 4.60 5.43 -6.51
C GLU A 216 3.91 6.72 -6.94
N MET A 217 4.08 7.76 -6.15
CA MET A 217 3.57 9.10 -6.43
C MET A 217 4.74 10.10 -6.39
N PRO A 218 4.75 11.16 -7.23
CA PRO A 218 5.86 12.09 -7.25
C PRO A 218 5.89 12.99 -6.00
N PHE A 219 7.08 13.35 -5.55
CA PHE A 219 7.28 14.38 -4.50
C PHE A 219 7.06 15.80 -4.99
N LYS A 220 7.05 15.99 -6.30
CA LYS A 220 6.98 17.31 -6.95
C LYS A 220 5.81 17.35 -7.91
N GLU A 221 6.06 17.91 -9.08
CA GLU A 221 5.08 17.96 -10.16
C GLU A 221 4.90 16.59 -10.81
N ASN A 222 3.66 16.33 -11.23
CA ASN A 222 3.37 15.21 -12.09
C ASN A 222 3.59 15.63 -13.55
N ALA A 223 4.63 15.09 -14.19
CA ALA A 223 4.96 15.45 -15.57
C ALA A 223 3.89 15.00 -16.57
N ASN A 224 3.00 14.09 -16.20
CA ASN A 224 1.87 13.68 -17.03
C ASN A 224 0.77 14.76 -17.11
N LEU A 225 0.59 15.53 -16.02
CA LEU A 225 -0.32 16.66 -15.93
C LEU A 225 0.36 17.80 -15.15
N PRO A 226 1.29 18.54 -15.79
CA PRO A 226 2.04 19.58 -15.10
C PRO A 226 1.13 20.75 -14.74
N ASP A 227 1.29 21.27 -13.52
CA ASP A 227 0.67 22.51 -13.05
C ASP A 227 1.75 23.44 -12.50
N ASP A 228 2.25 24.32 -13.34
CA ASP A 228 3.32 25.28 -13.00
C ASP A 228 2.93 26.26 -11.87
N ARG A 229 1.64 26.35 -11.56
CA ARG A 229 1.11 27.32 -10.60
C ARG A 229 1.00 26.75 -9.18
N HIS A 230 0.57 25.49 -9.07
CA HIS A 230 0.25 24.91 -7.77
C HIS A 230 1.08 23.65 -7.47
N GLY A 231 1.78 23.11 -8.47
CA GLY A 231 2.40 21.81 -8.37
C GLY A 231 1.36 20.67 -8.36
N TRP A 232 1.82 19.48 -8.06
CA TRP A 232 0.94 18.32 -7.88
C TRP A 232 0.55 18.19 -6.41
N SER A 233 -0.76 18.12 -6.13
CA SER A 233 -1.31 18.02 -4.79
C SER A 233 -2.52 17.09 -4.76
#